data_5aff865307aea2483424344374570e4a
#
_entry.id   5aff865307aea2483424344374570e4a
#
_cell.length_a   1.000
_cell.length_b   1.000
_cell.length_c   1.000
_cell.angle_alpha   90.00
_cell.angle_beta   90.00
_cell.angle_gamma   90.00
#
_symmetry.space_group_name_H-M   'P 1'
#
loop_
_entity.id
_entity.type
_entity.pdbx_description
1 polymer ?
#
loop_
_entity_poly.entity_id
_entity_poly.type
_entity_poly.pdbx_seq_one_letter_code
_entity_poly.pdbx_strand_id
1 'polypeptide(L)'
;MPIRSPEPLLRANSPSGRAARSCALLFCGLAAFAVEPLDAQTLRGRVVELGTDSAIPGALLLLQSGDGEEVASTVSGESGAWVLRAPSAGEWYVRVERIGFAASAAGPFRVAVGADMTVPLQVSSAPLELPALTVEGESGGCGLDPEEGEAVWRLWDEARKALRVAEITEGSIAFLTEVTERHVDPWNTTIGREHTEMKTTAGRSPFRVPSAADLEARGYVRDSASGGLAYYGPDATVLLSDTFQESHCFHAVPGTNGQVGLAFEPAEAPLRVDIRGTLWLDAMSLELRSIEFGYAGLRNRDELGIGPEASGRIVYDRIDDGGWIVREWTIRVPIDSRLYGGRTYKLYQETAGRVTSTRRIEPEDRSPRRAPSVYEHGARRDTTGS
;
A
#
# COMPACT_ATOMS: atom_id res chain seq x y z
N MET A 1 63.91 -15.42 14.22
CA MET A 1 64.82 -16.23 15.07
C MET A 1 64.22 -16.34 16.44
N PRO A 2 64.42 -17.46 17.14
CA PRO A 2 63.69 -18.75 16.89
C PRO A 2 63.15 -19.34 18.24
N ILE A 3 62.33 -20.40 18.05
CA ILE A 3 62.50 -21.76 18.64
C ILE A 3 61.71 -21.95 19.96
N ARG A 4 60.85 -22.88 20.12
CA ARG A 4 60.56 -24.31 19.98
C ARG A 4 59.59 -24.75 21.08
N SER A 5 58.68 -25.62 20.67
CA SER A 5 57.95 -26.59 21.51
C SER A 5 58.89 -27.54 22.30
N PRO A 6 58.48 -28.38 23.26
CA PRO A 6 57.69 -29.59 22.93
C PRO A 6 56.71 -30.09 24.01
N GLU A 7 55.83 -30.99 23.58
CA GLU A 7 55.19 -32.06 24.39
C GLU A 7 56.21 -33.00 25.08
N PRO A 8 55.79 -33.82 26.11
CA PRO A 8 55.36 -35.19 25.77
C PRO A 8 54.28 -35.84 26.70
N LEU A 9 53.51 -36.70 26.06
CA LEU A 9 52.97 -38.05 26.43
C LEU A 9 53.38 -38.66 27.81
N LEU A 10 52.38 -39.35 28.45
CA LEU A 10 52.43 -40.77 28.87
C LEU A 10 51.19 -41.20 29.68
N ARG A 11 50.43 -42.14 29.14
CA ARG A 11 50.05 -43.51 29.53
C ARG A 11 49.30 -43.79 30.85
N ALA A 12 48.07 -44.26 30.61
CA ALA A 12 47.44 -45.50 31.05
C ALA A 12 47.62 -46.02 32.52
N ASN A 13 46.44 -46.33 33.10
CA ASN A 13 46.14 -47.65 33.63
C ASN A 13 44.67 -47.76 34.11
N SER A 14 43.97 -48.79 33.64
CA SER A 14 42.78 -49.34 34.27
C SER A 14 43.20 -50.25 35.43
N PRO A 15 42.33 -50.51 36.44
CA PRO A 15 41.60 -51.79 36.37
C PRO A 15 40.13 -51.74 36.87
N SER A 16 39.39 -52.61 36.24
CA SER A 16 38.23 -53.42 36.65
C SER A 16 37.68 -53.29 38.08
N GLY A 17 36.39 -53.07 38.19
CA GLY A 17 35.54 -53.29 39.35
C GLY A 17 34.09 -53.40 38.98
N ARG A 18 33.59 -54.64 39.00
CA ARG A 18 32.14 -54.94 38.88
C ARG A 18 31.41 -54.43 40.10
N ALA A 19 30.27 -53.77 39.98
CA ALA A 19 29.04 -54.16 40.70
C ALA A 19 27.88 -53.18 40.46
N ALA A 20 26.74 -53.78 40.32
CA ALA A 20 25.40 -53.38 40.74
C ALA A 20 24.59 -52.42 39.85
N ARG A 21 23.64 -53.04 39.23
CA ARG A 21 22.42 -52.56 38.64
C ARG A 21 21.64 -51.67 39.60
N SER A 22 21.30 -50.47 39.17
CA SER A 22 20.10 -49.76 39.62
C SER A 22 19.52 -49.02 38.42
N CYS A 23 18.45 -49.61 37.90
CA CYS A 23 17.55 -49.02 36.92
C CYS A 23 16.76 -47.88 37.58
N ALA A 24 17.20 -46.64 37.38
CA ALA A 24 16.36 -45.45 37.62
C ALA A 24 15.71 -45.04 36.30
N LEU A 25 14.47 -45.46 36.12
CA LEU A 25 13.58 -45.00 35.07
C LEU A 25 13.29 -43.50 35.32
N LEU A 26 14.03 -42.64 34.67
CA LEU A 26 13.65 -41.24 34.53
C LEU A 26 12.48 -41.20 33.52
N PHE A 27 11.27 -41.10 34.03
CA PHE A 27 10.08 -40.73 33.29
C PHE A 27 10.26 -39.27 32.84
N CYS A 28 10.81 -39.05 31.65
CA CYS A 28 10.76 -37.78 30.95
C CYS A 28 9.31 -37.58 30.50
N GLY A 29 8.51 -36.94 31.36
CA GLY A 29 7.18 -36.48 30.99
C GLY A 29 7.29 -35.47 29.86
N LEU A 30 7.11 -35.91 28.61
CA LEU A 30 6.77 -35.05 27.48
C LEU A 30 5.41 -34.47 27.81
N ALA A 31 5.39 -33.24 28.36
CA ALA A 31 4.19 -32.42 28.35
C ALA A 31 3.94 -32.08 26.87
N ALA A 32 3.10 -32.86 26.24
CA ALA A 32 2.46 -32.50 24.98
C ALA A 32 1.65 -31.25 25.26
N PHE A 33 2.19 -30.09 24.96
CA PHE A 33 1.37 -28.90 24.78
C PHE A 33 0.43 -29.23 23.62
N ALA A 34 -0.79 -29.63 23.96
CA ALA A 34 -1.89 -29.62 23.02
C ALA A 34 -2.02 -28.17 22.55
N VAL A 35 -1.52 -27.85 21.36
CA VAL A 35 -1.91 -26.67 20.64
C VAL A 35 -3.37 -26.87 20.29
N GLU A 36 -4.25 -26.37 21.16
CA GLU A 36 -5.65 -26.32 20.81
C GLU A 36 -5.75 -25.51 19.53
N PRO A 37 -6.45 -26.00 18.48
CA PRO A 37 -6.75 -25.16 17.33
C PRO A 37 -7.46 -23.93 17.89
N LEU A 38 -6.93 -22.74 17.62
CA LEU A 38 -7.63 -21.50 17.85
C LEU A 38 -8.89 -21.56 16.97
N ASP A 39 -10.00 -22.01 17.55
CA ASP A 39 -11.30 -21.95 16.90
C ASP A 39 -11.59 -20.47 16.62
N ALA A 40 -11.37 -20.08 15.38
CA ALA A 40 -11.57 -18.72 14.93
C ALA A 40 -13.08 -18.44 14.96
N GLN A 41 -13.48 -17.48 15.78
CA GLN A 41 -14.84 -16.97 15.81
C GLN A 41 -15.12 -16.24 14.50
N THR A 42 -16.14 -16.68 13.78
CA THR A 42 -16.43 -16.15 12.44
C THR A 42 -17.77 -15.41 12.45
N LEU A 43 -17.73 -14.16 11.94
CA LEU A 43 -18.92 -13.42 11.56
C LEU A 43 -18.95 -13.37 10.03
N ARG A 44 -20.10 -13.69 9.45
CA ARG A 44 -20.29 -13.65 8.00
C ARG A 44 -21.67 -13.10 7.66
N GLY A 45 -21.86 -12.66 6.43
CA GLY A 45 -23.15 -12.19 6.01
C GLY A 45 -23.14 -11.59 4.61
N ARG A 46 -24.13 -10.78 4.36
CA ARG A 46 -24.23 -9.97 3.14
C ARG A 46 -24.48 -8.51 3.51
N VAL A 47 -23.88 -7.61 2.75
CA VAL A 47 -24.23 -6.19 2.73
C VAL A 47 -25.19 -5.96 1.60
N VAL A 48 -26.33 -5.37 1.91
CA VAL A 48 -27.36 -5.00 0.93
C VAL A 48 -27.79 -3.55 1.12
N GLU A 49 -28.31 -2.96 0.06
CA GLU A 49 -28.87 -1.61 0.13
C GLU A 49 -30.24 -1.64 0.82
N LEU A 50 -30.44 -0.70 1.73
CA LEU A 50 -31.70 -0.54 2.45
C LEU A 50 -32.85 -0.21 1.49
N GLY A 51 -33.89 -1.02 1.51
CA GLY A 51 -35.12 -0.83 0.71
C GLY A 51 -35.11 -1.50 -0.66
N THR A 52 -33.97 -1.84 -1.24
CA THR A 52 -33.88 -2.54 -2.54
C THR A 52 -33.39 -3.98 -2.42
N ASP A 53 -32.76 -4.34 -1.29
CA ASP A 53 -32.04 -5.60 -1.08
C ASP A 53 -30.95 -5.91 -2.14
N SER A 54 -30.54 -4.89 -2.90
CA SER A 54 -29.47 -5.00 -3.89
C SER A 54 -28.16 -5.28 -3.20
N ALA A 55 -27.37 -6.22 -3.70
CA ALA A 55 -26.06 -6.53 -3.18
C ALA A 55 -25.12 -5.32 -3.29
N ILE A 56 -24.33 -5.04 -2.24
CA ILE A 56 -23.34 -3.97 -2.22
C ILE A 56 -21.94 -4.58 -2.31
N PRO A 57 -21.32 -4.62 -3.50
CA PRO A 57 -19.94 -5.05 -3.67
C PRO A 57 -18.96 -3.94 -3.28
N GLY A 58 -17.78 -4.31 -2.82
CA GLY A 58 -16.71 -3.38 -2.47
C GLY A 58 -16.99 -2.53 -1.23
N ALA A 59 -17.90 -2.96 -0.35
CA ALA A 59 -18.05 -2.37 0.96
C ALA A 59 -16.90 -2.80 1.87
N LEU A 60 -16.30 -1.85 2.55
CA LEU A 60 -15.31 -2.05 3.60
C LEU A 60 -16.04 -2.42 4.89
N LEU A 61 -15.68 -3.53 5.49
CA LEU A 61 -16.21 -3.98 6.78
C LEU A 61 -15.09 -4.01 7.79
N LEU A 62 -15.29 -3.31 8.90
CA LEU A 62 -14.34 -3.17 10.01
C LEU A 62 -14.94 -3.84 11.24
N LEU A 63 -14.23 -4.81 11.81
CA LEU A 63 -14.57 -5.39 13.10
C LEU A 63 -13.94 -4.55 14.19
N GLN A 64 -14.75 -4.02 15.06
CA GLN A 64 -14.32 -3.12 16.13
C GLN A 64 -14.67 -3.67 17.50
N SER A 65 -13.80 -3.40 18.47
CA SER A 65 -14.05 -3.59 19.89
C SER A 65 -15.03 -2.52 20.44
N GLY A 66 -15.46 -2.64 21.68
CA GLY A 66 -16.39 -1.70 22.30
C GLY A 66 -15.85 -0.28 22.48
N ASP A 67 -14.54 -0.10 22.46
CA ASP A 67 -13.83 1.17 22.50
C ASP A 67 -13.49 1.73 21.10
N GLY A 68 -13.93 1.03 20.04
CA GLY A 68 -13.81 1.49 18.66
C GLY A 68 -12.50 1.08 17.98
N GLU A 69 -11.64 0.28 18.63
CA GLU A 69 -10.40 -0.22 18.02
C GLU A 69 -10.71 -1.23 16.90
N GLU A 70 -10.13 -1.01 15.72
CA GLU A 70 -10.22 -1.94 14.59
C GLU A 70 -9.30 -3.16 14.82
N VAL A 71 -9.89 -4.36 14.80
CA VAL A 71 -9.15 -5.62 15.02
C VAL A 71 -9.07 -6.50 13.77
N ALA A 72 -9.99 -6.33 12.83
CA ALA A 72 -10.00 -7.04 11.56
C ALA A 72 -10.78 -6.25 10.51
N SER A 73 -10.45 -6.44 9.26
CA SER A 73 -11.16 -5.84 8.14
C SER A 73 -11.28 -6.78 6.95
N THR A 74 -12.30 -6.54 6.12
CA THR A 74 -12.55 -7.27 4.87
C THR A 74 -13.32 -6.39 3.89
N VAL A 75 -13.40 -6.85 2.65
CA VAL A 75 -14.18 -6.19 1.59
C VAL A 75 -15.25 -7.16 1.10
N SER A 76 -16.48 -6.66 0.91
CA SER A 76 -17.57 -7.46 0.37
C SER A 76 -17.36 -7.80 -1.10
N GLY A 77 -17.62 -9.04 -1.48
CA GLY A 77 -17.55 -9.52 -2.87
C GLY A 77 -18.76 -9.08 -3.71
N GLU A 78 -18.82 -9.49 -4.99
CA GLU A 78 -19.89 -9.13 -5.95
C GLU A 78 -21.32 -9.35 -5.43
N SER A 79 -21.54 -10.45 -4.71
CA SER A 79 -22.84 -10.76 -4.11
C SER A 79 -23.12 -10.00 -2.81
N GLY A 80 -22.23 -9.07 -2.38
CA GLY A 80 -22.26 -8.43 -1.08
C GLY A 80 -21.79 -9.33 0.08
N ALA A 81 -21.37 -10.57 -0.21
CA ALA A 81 -20.93 -11.51 0.81
C ALA A 81 -19.61 -11.07 1.46
N TRP A 82 -19.48 -11.32 2.77
CA TRP A 82 -18.30 -10.98 3.55
C TRP A 82 -18.06 -11.97 4.68
N VAL A 83 -16.82 -12.03 5.14
CA VAL A 83 -16.39 -12.84 6.29
C VAL A 83 -15.37 -12.06 7.11
N LEU A 84 -15.59 -11.97 8.41
CA LEU A 84 -14.66 -11.41 9.41
C LEU A 84 -14.35 -12.46 10.46
N ARG A 85 -13.14 -12.44 10.99
CA ARG A 85 -12.71 -13.33 12.08
C ARG A 85 -12.42 -12.48 13.31
N ALA A 86 -13.17 -12.75 14.39
CA ALA A 86 -12.89 -12.14 15.67
C ALA A 86 -11.69 -12.83 16.33
N PRO A 87 -10.75 -12.06 16.92
CA PRO A 87 -9.55 -12.62 17.55
C PRO A 87 -9.85 -13.41 18.82
N SER A 88 -10.98 -13.14 19.46
CA SER A 88 -11.41 -13.78 20.70
C SER A 88 -12.94 -13.78 20.83
N ALA A 89 -13.46 -14.57 21.75
CA ALA A 89 -14.85 -14.44 22.21
C ALA A 89 -15.03 -13.07 22.88
N GLY A 90 -16.19 -12.46 22.69
CA GLY A 90 -16.48 -11.13 23.24
C GLY A 90 -17.63 -10.42 22.56
N GLU A 91 -17.76 -9.13 22.85
CA GLU A 91 -18.71 -8.24 22.19
C GLU A 91 -17.99 -7.46 21.10
N TRP A 92 -18.54 -7.52 19.88
CA TRP A 92 -17.95 -6.94 18.69
C TRP A 92 -18.96 -6.09 17.94
N TYR A 93 -18.46 -5.09 17.25
CA TYR A 93 -19.23 -4.23 16.35
C TYR A 93 -18.71 -4.38 14.94
N VAL A 94 -19.61 -4.31 13.96
CA VAL A 94 -19.23 -4.28 12.54
C VAL A 94 -19.61 -2.92 11.98
N ARG A 95 -18.61 -2.15 11.60
CA ARG A 95 -18.78 -0.90 10.87
C ARG A 95 -18.68 -1.19 9.37
N VAL A 96 -19.60 -0.63 8.60
CA VAL A 96 -19.66 -0.77 7.14
C VAL A 96 -19.45 0.61 6.53
N GLU A 97 -18.50 0.69 5.62
CA GLU A 97 -18.21 1.89 4.83
C GLU A 97 -18.24 1.53 3.34
N ARG A 98 -18.81 2.38 2.51
CA ARG A 98 -18.82 2.22 1.07
C ARG A 98 -18.75 3.61 0.44
N ILE A 99 -17.97 3.74 -0.64
CA ILE A 99 -17.89 4.97 -1.41
C ILE A 99 -19.30 5.37 -1.88
N GLY A 100 -19.70 6.62 -1.63
CA GLY A 100 -21.02 7.13 -1.98
C GLY A 100 -22.17 6.68 -1.06
N PHE A 101 -21.86 6.04 0.08
CA PHE A 101 -22.85 5.60 1.07
C PHE A 101 -22.53 6.17 2.45
N ALA A 102 -23.57 6.38 3.24
CA ALA A 102 -23.38 6.70 4.64
C ALA A 102 -22.75 5.51 5.37
N ALA A 103 -21.75 5.77 6.20
CA ALA A 103 -21.21 4.75 7.08
C ALA A 103 -22.28 4.27 8.07
N SER A 104 -22.34 2.97 8.31
CA SER A 104 -23.24 2.36 9.28
C SER A 104 -22.49 1.45 10.24
N ALA A 105 -23.02 1.25 11.43
CA ALA A 105 -22.47 0.31 12.40
C ALA A 105 -23.60 -0.56 12.96
N ALA A 106 -23.30 -1.83 13.19
CA ALA A 106 -24.20 -2.83 13.75
C ALA A 106 -23.52 -3.55 14.91
N GLY A 107 -24.30 -3.93 15.91
CA GLY A 107 -23.83 -4.61 17.12
C GLY A 107 -24.42 -4.01 18.38
N PRO A 108 -23.98 -4.43 19.58
CA PRO A 108 -22.93 -5.44 19.80
C PRO A 108 -23.35 -6.86 19.42
N PHE A 109 -22.45 -7.60 18.80
CA PHE A 109 -22.60 -9.03 18.55
C PHE A 109 -21.83 -9.80 19.61
N ARG A 110 -22.51 -10.67 20.38
CA ARG A 110 -21.87 -11.55 21.36
C ARG A 110 -21.38 -12.80 20.68
N VAL A 111 -20.09 -12.89 20.46
CA VAL A 111 -19.43 -13.99 19.76
C VAL A 111 -18.80 -14.93 20.77
N ALA A 112 -19.26 -16.18 20.84
CA ALA A 112 -18.68 -17.21 21.68
C ALA A 112 -17.46 -17.88 21.02
N VAL A 113 -16.66 -18.60 21.79
CA VAL A 113 -15.55 -19.42 21.27
C VAL A 113 -16.06 -20.38 20.20
N GLY A 114 -15.43 -20.43 19.03
CA GLY A 114 -15.81 -21.31 17.92
C GLY A 114 -17.15 -20.96 17.24
N ALA A 115 -17.74 -19.81 17.56
CA ALA A 115 -19.02 -19.41 16.98
C ALA A 115 -18.88 -19.06 15.50
N ASP A 116 -19.89 -19.45 14.72
CA ASP A 116 -20.12 -19.05 13.34
C ASP A 116 -21.45 -18.31 13.26
N MET A 117 -21.39 -17.00 13.15
CA MET A 117 -22.57 -16.11 13.23
C MET A 117 -22.87 -15.49 11.88
N THR A 118 -24.13 -15.59 11.44
CA THR A 118 -24.60 -14.89 10.24
C THR A 118 -25.24 -13.56 10.62
N VAL A 119 -24.71 -12.46 10.07
CA VAL A 119 -25.12 -11.08 10.34
C VAL A 119 -25.51 -10.41 9.02
N PRO A 120 -26.79 -10.14 8.77
CA PRO A 120 -27.20 -9.32 7.65
C PRO A 120 -26.91 -7.85 7.96
N LEU A 121 -26.33 -7.14 6.99
CA LEU A 121 -26.03 -5.71 7.12
C LEU A 121 -26.71 -4.94 6.00
N GLN A 122 -27.26 -3.79 6.36
CA GLN A 122 -27.91 -2.88 5.41
C GLN A 122 -27.20 -1.52 5.46
N VAL A 123 -27.02 -0.94 4.27
CA VAL A 123 -26.46 0.41 4.12
C VAL A 123 -27.43 1.27 3.32
N SER A 124 -27.48 2.55 3.63
CA SER A 124 -28.32 3.51 2.90
C SER A 124 -27.46 4.29 1.91
N SER A 125 -27.88 4.35 0.65
CA SER A 125 -27.31 5.31 -0.29
C SER A 125 -27.60 6.71 0.24
N ALA A 126 -26.56 7.47 0.55
CA ALA A 126 -26.69 8.90 0.81
C ALA A 126 -26.30 9.61 -0.48
N PRO A 127 -27.23 10.38 -1.09
CA PRO A 127 -26.83 11.28 -2.16
C PRO A 127 -25.80 12.25 -1.59
N LEU A 128 -24.56 12.16 -2.05
CA LEU A 128 -23.52 13.08 -1.62
C LEU A 128 -23.69 14.35 -2.46
N GLU A 129 -24.41 15.33 -1.93
CA GLU A 129 -24.35 16.69 -2.46
C GLU A 129 -22.97 17.26 -2.09
N LEU A 130 -22.04 17.26 -3.05
CA LEU A 130 -20.84 18.08 -2.91
C LEU A 130 -21.30 19.53 -2.86
N PRO A 131 -20.97 20.30 -1.80
CA PRO A 131 -21.18 21.73 -1.81
C PRO A 131 -20.59 22.28 -3.10
N ALA A 132 -21.28 23.24 -3.74
CA ALA A 132 -20.71 23.92 -4.90
C ALA A 132 -19.30 24.35 -4.52
N LEU A 133 -18.28 23.78 -5.16
CA LEU A 133 -16.89 24.14 -4.93
C LEU A 133 -16.72 25.59 -5.33
N THR A 134 -16.97 26.49 -4.41
CA THR A 134 -16.60 27.89 -4.55
C THR A 134 -15.08 27.88 -4.34
N VAL A 135 -14.35 27.98 -5.45
CA VAL A 135 -12.89 28.16 -5.43
C VAL A 135 -12.66 29.60 -5.01
N GLU A 136 -12.95 29.94 -3.77
CA GLU A 136 -12.36 31.11 -3.12
C GLU A 136 -11.03 30.65 -2.59
N GLY A 137 -9.97 31.03 -3.33
CA GLY A 137 -8.60 30.80 -2.93
C GLY A 137 -8.24 31.62 -1.72
N GLU A 138 -8.57 31.13 -0.54
CA GLU A 138 -7.95 31.54 0.71
C GLU A 138 -7.85 30.30 1.60
N SER A 139 -6.63 29.88 1.80
CA SER A 139 -6.07 29.11 2.91
C SER A 139 -7.08 28.74 4.02
N GLY A 140 -7.89 27.70 3.77
CA GLY A 140 -8.37 26.85 4.87
C GLY A 140 -7.15 26.19 5.52
N GLY A 141 -7.26 25.86 6.78
CA GLY A 141 -6.18 25.25 7.56
C GLY A 141 -5.52 24.08 6.83
N CYS A 142 -4.29 23.80 7.18
CA CYS A 142 -3.46 22.75 6.58
C CYS A 142 -3.89 21.33 7.02
N GLY A 143 -5.10 21.13 7.52
CA GLY A 143 -5.58 19.90 8.10
C GLY A 143 -6.77 19.29 7.38
N LEU A 144 -7.02 18.03 7.70
CA LEU A 144 -8.23 17.29 7.30
C LEU A 144 -9.34 17.42 8.35
N ASP A 145 -9.45 18.61 8.98
CA ASP A 145 -10.46 18.86 9.99
C ASP A 145 -11.82 19.16 9.34
N PRO A 146 -12.90 18.45 9.70
CA PRO A 146 -14.24 18.71 9.20
C PRO A 146 -14.76 20.12 9.48
N GLU A 147 -14.34 20.74 10.58
CA GLU A 147 -14.76 22.09 10.97
C GLU A 147 -14.07 23.18 10.13
N GLU A 148 -12.87 22.91 9.65
CA GLU A 148 -12.08 23.85 8.84
C GLU A 148 -12.32 23.71 7.33
N GLY A 149 -12.84 22.57 6.87
CA GLY A 149 -13.02 22.31 5.44
C GLY A 149 -13.94 21.13 5.11
N GLU A 150 -15.26 21.27 5.34
CA GLU A 150 -16.23 20.19 5.09
C GLU A 150 -16.08 19.51 3.71
N ALA A 151 -15.85 20.29 2.65
CA ALA A 151 -15.68 19.76 1.30
C ALA A 151 -14.38 18.94 1.17
N VAL A 152 -13.27 19.43 1.73
CA VAL A 152 -11.96 18.76 1.73
C VAL A 152 -12.05 17.46 2.51
N TRP A 153 -12.63 17.53 3.72
CA TRP A 153 -12.80 16.34 4.56
C TRP A 153 -13.68 15.28 3.89
N ARG A 154 -14.78 15.67 3.26
CA ARG A 154 -15.65 14.73 2.53
C ARG A 154 -14.93 14.05 1.37
N LEU A 155 -14.18 14.80 0.57
CA LEU A 155 -13.38 14.23 -0.51
C LEU A 155 -12.31 13.28 0.03
N TRP A 156 -11.67 13.66 1.13
CA TRP A 156 -10.71 12.78 1.80
C TRP A 156 -11.37 11.51 2.33
N ASP A 157 -12.53 11.61 3.00
CA ASP A 157 -13.22 10.42 3.53
C ASP A 157 -13.57 9.41 2.43
N GLU A 158 -14.02 9.88 1.27
CA GLU A 158 -14.31 9.01 0.13
C GLU A 158 -13.03 8.43 -0.50
N ALA A 159 -11.97 9.25 -0.66
CA ALA A 159 -10.68 8.78 -1.13
C ALA A 159 -10.06 7.76 -0.17
N ARG A 160 -10.15 8.00 1.14
CA ARG A 160 -9.69 7.10 2.19
C ARG A 160 -10.38 5.73 2.11
N LYS A 161 -11.70 5.70 1.90
CA LYS A 161 -12.45 4.44 1.71
C LYS A 161 -11.92 3.65 0.51
N ALA A 162 -11.68 4.33 -0.62
CA ALA A 162 -11.12 3.69 -1.81
C ALA A 162 -9.70 3.15 -1.57
N LEU A 163 -8.84 3.95 -0.95
CA LEU A 163 -7.47 3.56 -0.62
C LEU A 163 -7.44 2.38 0.36
N ARG A 164 -8.32 2.39 1.38
CA ARG A 164 -8.41 1.30 2.35
C ARG A 164 -8.88 -0.02 1.70
N VAL A 165 -9.86 0.05 0.80
CA VAL A 165 -10.31 -1.11 0.01
C VAL A 165 -9.17 -1.62 -0.87
N ALA A 166 -8.41 -0.72 -1.51
CA ALA A 166 -7.25 -1.12 -2.32
C ALA A 166 -6.18 -1.82 -1.48
N GLU A 167 -5.79 -1.26 -0.34
CA GLU A 167 -4.81 -1.86 0.58
C GLU A 167 -5.20 -3.28 1.00
N ILE A 168 -6.45 -3.48 1.44
CA ILE A 168 -6.95 -4.81 1.86
C ILE A 168 -6.99 -5.78 0.68
N THR A 169 -7.47 -5.32 -0.48
CA THR A 169 -7.54 -6.14 -1.69
C THR A 169 -6.15 -6.58 -2.13
N GLU A 170 -5.22 -5.62 -2.27
CA GLU A 170 -3.84 -5.87 -2.67
C GLU A 170 -3.10 -6.77 -1.67
N GLY A 171 -3.40 -6.64 -0.38
CA GLY A 171 -2.90 -7.54 0.67
C GLY A 171 -3.35 -9.00 0.54
N SER A 172 -4.43 -9.27 -0.23
CA SER A 172 -5.06 -10.59 -0.36
C SER A 172 -4.85 -11.26 -1.71
N ILE A 173 -4.18 -10.60 -2.66
CA ILE A 173 -4.00 -11.09 -4.04
C ILE A 173 -2.55 -11.10 -4.48
N ALA A 174 -2.28 -11.90 -5.49
CA ALA A 174 -1.05 -11.87 -6.28
C ALA A 174 -1.33 -11.26 -7.64
N PHE A 175 -0.43 -10.39 -8.08
CA PHE A 175 -0.47 -9.70 -9.36
C PHE A 175 0.50 -10.32 -10.34
N LEU A 176 0.10 -10.41 -11.60
CA LEU A 176 1.00 -10.49 -12.74
C LEU A 176 1.01 -9.11 -13.40
N THR A 177 2.17 -8.46 -13.41
CA THR A 177 2.34 -7.10 -13.90
C THR A 177 3.31 -7.08 -15.08
N GLU A 178 2.90 -6.51 -16.18
CA GLU A 178 3.79 -6.13 -17.27
C GLU A 178 4.47 -4.81 -16.89
N VAL A 179 5.79 -4.80 -16.84
CA VAL A 179 6.58 -3.62 -16.52
C VAL A 179 7.44 -3.26 -17.69
N THR A 180 7.30 -2.02 -18.14
CA THR A 180 8.02 -1.46 -19.28
C THR A 180 8.93 -0.33 -18.84
N GLU A 181 10.19 -0.40 -19.24
CA GLU A 181 11.18 0.67 -19.08
C GLU A 181 11.59 1.18 -20.44
N ARG A 182 11.51 2.49 -20.64
CA ARG A 182 11.88 3.13 -21.92
C ARG A 182 12.40 4.55 -21.70
N HIS A 183 13.16 5.02 -22.69
CA HIS A 183 13.49 6.44 -22.77
C HIS A 183 12.53 7.12 -23.73
N VAL A 184 12.05 8.28 -23.37
CA VAL A 184 11.13 9.07 -24.17
C VAL A 184 11.62 10.51 -24.32
N ASP A 185 11.26 11.13 -25.43
CA ASP A 185 11.44 12.57 -25.65
C ASP A 185 10.29 13.38 -25.02
N PRO A 186 10.32 14.73 -25.06
CA PRO A 186 9.24 15.57 -24.53
C PRO A 186 7.87 15.32 -25.19
N TRP A 187 7.86 14.77 -26.40
CA TRP A 187 6.63 14.45 -27.14
C TRP A 187 6.16 13.02 -26.95
N ASN A 188 6.74 12.31 -25.97
CA ASN A 188 6.42 10.92 -25.61
C ASN A 188 6.79 9.89 -26.71
N THR A 189 7.76 10.22 -27.58
CA THR A 189 8.29 9.28 -28.56
C THR A 189 9.36 8.41 -27.92
N THR A 190 9.27 7.09 -28.06
CA THR A 190 10.29 6.17 -27.54
C THR A 190 11.61 6.37 -28.28
N ILE A 191 12.68 6.59 -27.51
CA ILE A 191 14.05 6.76 -28.00
C ILE A 191 14.88 5.54 -27.64
N GLY A 192 15.33 4.82 -28.64
CA GLY A 192 16.16 3.63 -28.48
C GLY A 192 15.35 2.37 -28.20
N ARG A 193 15.78 1.57 -27.22
CA ARG A 193 15.15 0.29 -26.90
C ARG A 193 14.16 0.44 -25.76
N GLU A 194 13.05 -0.24 -25.89
CA GLU A 194 12.10 -0.50 -24.82
C GLU A 194 12.40 -1.88 -24.23
N HIS A 195 12.36 -1.98 -22.93
CA HIS A 195 12.49 -3.25 -22.20
C HIS A 195 11.20 -3.55 -21.47
N THR A 196 10.62 -4.72 -21.73
CA THR A 196 9.38 -5.16 -21.06
C THR A 196 9.63 -6.49 -20.39
N GLU A 197 9.19 -6.62 -19.16
CA GLU A 197 9.27 -7.86 -18.38
C GLU A 197 7.97 -8.11 -17.59
N MET A 198 7.68 -9.38 -17.36
CA MET A 198 6.56 -9.80 -16.53
C MET A 198 7.01 -10.03 -15.10
N LYS A 199 6.34 -9.41 -14.14
CA LYS A 199 6.65 -9.53 -12.69
C LYS A 199 5.47 -10.03 -11.91
N THR A 200 5.76 -10.89 -10.93
CA THR A 200 4.78 -11.36 -9.96
C THR A 200 5.03 -10.69 -8.61
N THR A 201 3.99 -10.05 -8.08
CA THR A 201 3.98 -9.47 -6.73
C THR A 201 2.80 -10.03 -5.96
N ALA A 202 2.92 -10.26 -4.67
CA ALA A 202 1.85 -10.84 -3.86
C ALA A 202 1.77 -10.16 -2.49
N GLY A 203 0.53 -9.94 -2.03
CA GLY A 203 0.24 -9.42 -0.69
C GLY A 203 0.65 -7.97 -0.44
N ARG A 204 0.77 -7.17 -1.49
CA ARG A 204 1.15 -5.75 -1.43
C ARG A 204 0.89 -5.08 -2.78
N SER A 205 1.07 -3.77 -2.86
CA SER A 205 1.00 -3.00 -4.10
C SER A 205 1.84 -3.62 -5.24
N PRO A 206 1.37 -3.54 -6.50
CA PRO A 206 2.08 -4.11 -7.66
C PRO A 206 3.44 -3.44 -7.94
N PHE A 207 3.71 -2.28 -7.35
CA PHE A 207 5.02 -1.62 -7.38
C PHE A 207 5.59 -1.45 -5.96
N ARG A 208 6.89 -1.24 -5.88
CA ARG A 208 7.56 -1.14 -4.59
C ARG A 208 7.52 0.27 -4.05
N VAL A 209 7.03 0.40 -2.83
CA VAL A 209 7.05 1.64 -2.06
C VAL A 209 7.71 1.38 -0.70
N PRO A 210 8.63 2.25 -0.25
CA PRO A 210 9.11 2.24 1.14
C PRO A 210 7.99 2.62 2.11
N SER A 211 8.16 2.33 3.40
CA SER A 211 7.18 2.77 4.40
C SER A 211 7.11 4.30 4.49
N ALA A 212 5.98 4.84 4.95
CA ALA A 212 5.80 6.27 5.15
C ALA A 212 6.89 6.87 6.03
N ALA A 213 7.23 6.23 7.15
CA ALA A 213 8.32 6.67 8.02
C ALA A 213 9.69 6.66 7.33
N ASP A 214 9.96 5.72 6.42
CA ASP A 214 11.19 5.69 5.64
C ASP A 214 11.24 6.78 4.57
N LEU A 215 10.09 7.10 3.94
CA LEU A 215 9.96 8.20 3.00
C LEU A 215 10.11 9.56 3.68
N GLU A 216 9.49 9.77 4.84
CA GLU A 216 9.68 10.96 5.66
C GLU A 216 11.15 11.15 6.05
N ALA A 217 11.79 10.07 6.54
CA ALA A 217 13.17 10.13 7.00
C ALA A 217 14.17 10.36 5.87
N ARG A 218 13.96 9.83 4.67
CA ARG A 218 14.94 9.80 3.57
C ARG A 218 14.48 10.45 2.26
N GLY A 219 13.22 10.82 2.16
CA GLY A 219 12.62 11.44 0.99
C GLY A 219 12.20 10.46 -0.10
N TYR A 220 11.45 10.99 -1.06
CA TYR A 220 10.94 10.25 -2.23
C TYR A 220 11.96 10.10 -3.36
N VAL A 221 13.05 10.86 -3.33
CA VAL A 221 14.17 10.72 -4.29
C VAL A 221 15.46 10.60 -3.52
N ARG A 222 16.23 9.55 -3.79
CA ARG A 222 17.47 9.25 -3.07
C ARG A 222 18.44 8.41 -3.91
N ASP A 223 19.68 8.34 -3.45
CA ASP A 223 20.68 7.51 -4.11
C ASP A 223 20.26 6.04 -4.15
N SER A 224 20.44 5.41 -5.31
CA SER A 224 20.22 4.00 -5.55
C SER A 224 21.47 3.18 -5.22
N ALA A 225 21.29 1.97 -4.69
CA ALA A 225 22.42 1.05 -4.46
C ALA A 225 23.10 0.61 -5.77
N SER A 226 22.40 0.67 -6.89
CA SER A 226 22.95 0.38 -8.23
C SER A 226 23.64 1.58 -8.89
N GLY A 227 23.65 2.73 -8.22
CA GLY A 227 24.11 4.01 -8.73
C GLY A 227 22.99 4.80 -9.42
N GLY A 228 23.05 6.14 -9.36
CA GLY A 228 22.00 7.04 -9.82
C GLY A 228 20.95 7.32 -8.75
N LEU A 229 19.77 7.79 -9.16
CA LEU A 229 18.67 8.17 -8.25
C LEU A 229 17.50 7.19 -8.37
N ALA A 230 16.96 6.81 -7.23
CA ALA A 230 15.70 6.08 -7.11
C ALA A 230 14.56 7.05 -6.82
N TYR A 231 13.46 6.91 -7.54
CA TYR A 231 12.25 7.71 -7.43
C TYR A 231 11.10 6.84 -6.95
N TYR A 232 10.38 7.30 -5.96
CA TYR A 232 9.26 6.57 -5.37
C TYR A 232 7.98 7.37 -5.51
N GLY A 233 6.87 6.66 -5.75
CA GLY A 233 5.52 7.21 -5.64
C GLY A 233 4.85 6.73 -4.36
N PRO A 234 3.72 7.33 -3.96
CA PRO A 234 2.93 6.84 -2.84
C PRO A 234 2.09 5.62 -3.25
N ASP A 235 1.86 4.69 -2.34
CA ASP A 235 0.78 3.72 -2.42
C ASP A 235 -0.32 4.04 -1.41
N ALA A 236 -1.35 3.20 -1.36
CA ALA A 236 -2.45 3.38 -0.42
C ALA A 236 -1.97 3.41 1.04
N THR A 237 -1.02 2.56 1.41
CA THR A 237 -0.47 2.51 2.78
C THR A 237 0.24 3.81 3.18
N VAL A 238 1.00 4.41 2.26
CA VAL A 238 1.66 5.69 2.49
C VAL A 238 0.65 6.81 2.67
N LEU A 239 -0.31 6.95 1.76
CA LEU A 239 -1.31 8.00 1.79
C LEU A 239 -2.23 7.93 3.01
N LEU A 240 -2.52 6.71 3.49
CA LEU A 240 -3.35 6.47 4.68
C LEU A 240 -2.59 6.63 6.00
N SER A 241 -1.27 6.79 5.97
CA SER A 241 -0.48 6.92 7.20
C SER A 241 -0.69 8.29 7.86
N ASP A 242 -0.70 8.31 9.19
CA ASP A 242 -0.73 9.55 9.98
C ASP A 242 0.45 10.46 9.59
N THR A 243 1.63 9.89 9.39
CA THR A 243 2.83 10.60 8.93
C THR A 243 2.59 11.43 7.68
N PHE A 244 1.92 10.85 6.66
CA PHE A 244 1.63 11.57 5.43
C PHE A 244 0.56 12.64 5.63
N GLN A 245 -0.50 12.31 6.37
CA GLN A 245 -1.61 13.24 6.64
C GLN A 245 -1.19 14.46 7.46
N GLU A 246 -0.32 14.27 8.45
CA GLU A 246 0.19 15.33 9.32
C GLU A 246 1.24 16.22 8.61
N SER A 247 1.95 15.68 7.63
CA SER A 247 3.00 16.41 6.89
C SER A 247 2.52 17.12 5.62
N HIS A 248 1.26 16.92 5.21
CA HIS A 248 0.71 17.50 3.99
C HIS A 248 -0.56 18.32 4.24
N CYS A 249 -0.70 19.39 3.47
CA CYS A 249 -1.93 20.16 3.37
C CYS A 249 -2.80 19.64 2.24
N PHE A 250 -4.11 19.66 2.44
CA PHE A 250 -5.08 19.18 1.47
C PHE A 250 -6.05 20.30 1.07
N HIS A 251 -6.42 20.33 -0.22
CA HIS A 251 -7.40 21.30 -0.70
C HIS A 251 -8.19 20.72 -1.89
N ALA A 252 -9.46 21.09 -1.99
CA ALA A 252 -10.32 20.67 -3.10
C ALA A 252 -9.99 21.48 -4.34
N VAL A 253 -9.90 20.83 -5.50
CA VAL A 253 -9.66 21.47 -6.78
C VAL A 253 -10.68 21.00 -7.83
N PRO A 254 -11.15 21.90 -8.71
CA PRO A 254 -12.04 21.49 -9.79
C PRO A 254 -11.26 20.62 -10.78
N GLY A 255 -11.91 19.56 -11.22
CA GLY A 255 -11.39 18.69 -12.29
C GLY A 255 -12.04 18.99 -13.63
N THR A 256 -11.56 18.32 -14.67
CA THR A 256 -12.17 18.28 -15.98
C THR A 256 -12.89 16.94 -16.19
N ASN A 257 -13.77 16.86 -17.19
CA ASN A 257 -14.42 15.59 -17.57
C ASN A 257 -15.19 14.87 -16.45
N GLY A 258 -15.87 15.63 -15.58
CA GLY A 258 -16.67 15.04 -14.50
C GLY A 258 -15.82 14.50 -13.34
N GLN A 259 -14.65 15.02 -13.13
CA GLN A 259 -13.80 14.71 -11.98
C GLN A 259 -13.76 15.86 -10.98
N VAL A 260 -13.44 15.52 -9.73
CA VAL A 260 -13.10 16.46 -8.66
C VAL A 260 -11.79 16.00 -8.06
N GLY A 261 -10.92 16.93 -7.69
CA GLY A 261 -9.60 16.64 -7.16
C GLY A 261 -9.48 16.98 -5.69
N LEU A 262 -8.75 16.14 -4.96
CA LEU A 262 -8.21 16.45 -3.66
C LEU A 262 -6.69 16.62 -3.83
N ALA A 263 -6.25 17.84 -3.92
CA ALA A 263 -4.84 18.16 -4.04
C ALA A 263 -4.15 18.09 -2.68
N PHE A 264 -2.88 17.69 -2.70
CA PHE A 264 -2.02 17.63 -1.52
C PHE A 264 -0.64 18.21 -1.82
N GLU A 265 -0.05 18.86 -0.84
CA GLU A 265 1.30 19.40 -0.90
C GLU A 265 1.95 19.41 0.49
N PRO A 266 3.29 19.38 0.60
CA PRO A 266 3.96 19.46 1.90
C PRO A 266 3.54 20.71 2.67
N ALA A 267 3.19 20.55 3.95
CA ALA A 267 2.78 21.62 4.84
C ALA A 267 3.87 22.68 5.03
N GLU A 268 5.13 22.24 4.99
CA GLU A 268 6.29 23.09 5.12
C GLU A 268 7.25 22.87 3.94
N ALA A 269 8.17 23.80 3.72
CA ALA A 269 9.22 23.63 2.71
C ALA A 269 10.07 22.38 3.04
N PRO A 270 10.03 21.31 2.24
CA PRO A 270 10.60 20.04 2.64
C PRO A 270 12.15 20.12 2.68
N LEU A 271 12.74 19.58 3.74
CA LEU A 271 14.19 19.45 3.87
C LEU A 271 14.75 18.39 2.91
N ARG A 272 13.92 17.45 2.49
CA ARG A 272 14.22 16.36 1.54
C ARG A 272 13.20 16.42 0.41
N VAL A 273 13.46 15.67 -0.66
CA VAL A 273 12.49 15.60 -1.76
C VAL A 273 11.24 14.89 -1.28
N ASP A 274 10.14 15.59 -1.34
CA ASP A 274 8.81 15.14 -1.01
C ASP A 274 7.92 15.12 -2.26
N ILE A 275 6.64 14.82 -2.14
CA ILE A 275 5.67 14.81 -3.24
C ILE A 275 4.56 15.83 -3.02
N ARG A 276 4.00 16.30 -4.12
CA ARG A 276 2.75 17.05 -4.20
C ARG A 276 1.93 16.50 -5.34
N GLY A 277 0.62 16.55 -5.24
CA GLY A 277 -0.19 15.95 -6.29
C GLY A 277 -1.68 16.13 -6.08
N THR A 278 -2.46 15.30 -6.77
CA THR A 278 -3.92 15.32 -6.69
C THR A 278 -4.47 13.90 -6.78
N LEU A 279 -5.37 13.58 -5.87
CA LEU A 279 -6.25 12.42 -5.95
C LEU A 279 -7.46 12.83 -6.78
N TRP A 280 -7.65 12.19 -7.93
CA TRP A 280 -8.77 12.47 -8.82
C TRP A 280 -9.91 11.48 -8.58
N LEU A 281 -11.06 11.99 -8.17
CA LEU A 281 -12.29 11.24 -7.94
C LEU A 281 -13.30 11.56 -9.06
N ASP A 282 -14.13 10.59 -9.39
CA ASP A 282 -15.30 10.80 -10.21
C ASP A 282 -16.32 11.67 -9.45
N ALA A 283 -16.78 12.76 -10.05
CA ALA A 283 -17.63 13.73 -9.36
C ALA A 283 -19.05 13.20 -9.01
N MET A 284 -19.49 12.13 -9.66
CA MET A 284 -20.81 11.53 -9.40
C MET A 284 -20.75 10.35 -8.44
N SER A 285 -19.78 9.45 -8.66
CA SER A 285 -19.65 8.22 -7.85
C SER A 285 -18.69 8.37 -6.69
N LEU A 286 -17.86 9.40 -6.68
CA LEU A 286 -16.74 9.68 -5.76
C LEU A 286 -15.66 8.57 -5.73
N GLU A 287 -15.68 7.71 -6.73
CA GLU A 287 -14.66 6.69 -6.87
C GLU A 287 -13.31 7.29 -7.22
N LEU A 288 -12.28 6.88 -6.50
CA LEU A 288 -10.90 7.27 -6.82
C LEU A 288 -10.51 6.68 -8.18
N ARG A 289 -10.15 7.54 -9.12
CA ARG A 289 -9.75 7.14 -10.47
C ARG A 289 -8.24 7.11 -10.64
N SER A 290 -7.57 8.14 -10.16
CA SER A 290 -6.11 8.20 -10.28
C SER A 290 -5.49 9.13 -9.25
N ILE A 291 -4.19 8.95 -9.05
CA ILE A 291 -3.33 9.86 -8.32
C ILE A 291 -2.30 10.38 -9.30
N GLU A 292 -2.18 11.68 -9.41
CA GLU A 292 -1.12 12.34 -10.17
C GLU A 292 -0.23 13.09 -9.20
N PHE A 293 1.08 12.92 -9.32
CA PHE A 293 2.01 13.55 -8.40
C PHE A 293 3.29 14.02 -9.10
N GLY A 294 3.94 14.99 -8.49
CA GLY A 294 5.27 15.47 -8.83
C GLY A 294 6.12 15.61 -7.59
N TYR A 295 7.39 15.92 -7.76
CA TYR A 295 8.35 15.97 -6.66
C TYR A 295 8.58 17.42 -6.21
N ALA A 296 8.51 17.67 -4.90
CA ALA A 296 8.70 18.96 -4.25
C ALA A 296 10.07 19.01 -3.54
N GLY A 297 10.61 20.22 -3.32
CA GLY A 297 11.85 20.40 -2.55
C GLY A 297 13.14 20.04 -3.29
N LEU A 298 13.09 19.90 -4.61
CA LEU A 298 14.28 19.68 -5.44
C LEU A 298 15.16 20.93 -5.40
N ARG A 299 16.19 20.93 -4.56
CA ARG A 299 17.22 21.96 -4.53
C ARG A 299 18.18 21.72 -5.69
N ASN A 300 18.58 22.79 -6.40
CA ASN A 300 19.46 22.74 -7.58
C ASN A 300 18.90 21.90 -8.74
N ARG A 301 17.76 22.36 -9.25
CA ARG A 301 17.09 21.77 -10.42
C ARG A 301 17.99 21.61 -11.63
N ASP A 302 18.97 22.51 -11.80
CA ASP A 302 19.87 22.53 -12.96
C ASP A 302 21.06 21.56 -12.81
N GLU A 303 21.54 21.28 -11.59
CA GLU A 303 22.69 20.38 -11.37
C GLU A 303 22.31 18.89 -11.42
N LEU A 304 21.07 18.54 -11.00
CA LEU A 304 20.59 17.17 -11.02
C LEU A 304 19.79 16.83 -12.29
N GLY A 305 19.54 17.80 -13.17
CA GLY A 305 18.67 17.62 -14.35
C GLY A 305 17.20 17.34 -14.00
N ILE A 306 16.85 17.37 -12.71
CA ILE A 306 15.51 17.11 -12.21
C ILE A 306 14.70 18.41 -12.32
N GLY A 307 14.01 18.58 -13.42
CA GLY A 307 13.08 19.69 -13.61
C GLY A 307 11.71 19.42 -12.97
N PRO A 308 10.79 20.40 -13.03
CA PRO A 308 9.39 20.23 -12.58
C PRO A 308 8.61 19.15 -13.34
N GLU A 309 9.26 18.46 -14.26
CA GLU A 309 8.70 17.47 -15.17
C GLU A 309 8.85 16.02 -14.67
N ALA A 310 9.58 15.78 -13.56
CA ALA A 310 9.54 14.50 -12.89
C ALA A 310 8.14 14.32 -12.27
N SER A 311 7.46 13.26 -12.67
CA SER A 311 6.06 13.03 -12.31
C SER A 311 5.72 11.55 -12.24
N GLY A 312 4.63 11.25 -11.59
CA GLY A 312 4.05 9.93 -11.59
C GLY A 312 2.53 9.98 -11.67
N ARG A 313 1.98 8.87 -12.13
CA ARG A 313 0.54 8.65 -12.18
C ARG A 313 0.24 7.23 -11.77
N ILE A 314 -0.79 7.06 -10.94
CA ILE A 314 -1.28 5.77 -10.48
C ILE A 314 -2.77 5.73 -10.82
N VAL A 315 -3.21 4.69 -11.52
CA VAL A 315 -4.60 4.51 -11.94
C VAL A 315 -5.20 3.36 -11.17
N TYR A 316 -6.33 3.61 -10.55
CA TYR A 316 -7.11 2.62 -9.81
C TYR A 316 -8.27 2.11 -10.65
N ASP A 317 -8.60 0.83 -10.47
CA ASP A 317 -9.74 0.20 -11.13
C ASP A 317 -10.33 -0.92 -10.26
N ARG A 318 -11.57 -1.25 -10.51
CA ARG A 318 -12.24 -2.38 -9.85
C ARG A 318 -11.82 -3.70 -10.49
N ILE A 319 -11.78 -4.72 -9.67
CA ILE A 319 -11.74 -6.12 -10.12
C ILE A 319 -13.10 -6.77 -9.92
N ASP A 320 -13.34 -7.88 -10.60
CA ASP A 320 -14.64 -8.56 -10.66
C ASP A 320 -15.21 -8.98 -9.30
N ASP A 321 -14.38 -9.11 -8.26
CA ASP A 321 -14.83 -9.45 -6.92
C ASP A 321 -15.18 -8.23 -6.02
N GLY A 322 -15.30 -7.05 -6.61
CA GLY A 322 -15.66 -5.80 -5.93
C GLY A 322 -14.51 -5.06 -5.28
N GLY A 323 -13.30 -5.62 -5.28
CA GLY A 323 -12.10 -4.97 -4.76
C GLY A 323 -11.57 -3.87 -5.67
N TRP A 324 -10.70 -3.02 -5.12
CA TRP A 324 -9.95 -2.00 -5.84
C TRP A 324 -8.48 -2.36 -5.88
N ILE A 325 -7.82 -2.06 -7.01
CA ILE A 325 -6.38 -2.27 -7.18
C ILE A 325 -5.76 -1.12 -7.96
N VAL A 326 -4.46 -0.95 -7.82
CA VAL A 326 -3.68 -0.23 -8.82
C VAL A 326 -3.69 -1.05 -10.11
N ARG A 327 -4.30 -0.50 -11.16
CA ARG A 327 -4.37 -1.11 -12.49
C ARG A 327 -3.14 -0.80 -13.31
N GLU A 328 -2.74 0.46 -13.29
CA GLU A 328 -1.59 0.98 -14.02
C GLU A 328 -0.85 2.00 -13.17
N TRP A 329 0.45 2.09 -13.38
CA TRP A 329 1.25 3.14 -12.79
C TRP A 329 2.37 3.56 -13.74
N THR A 330 2.79 4.81 -13.65
CA THR A 330 3.89 5.37 -14.45
C THR A 330 4.68 6.32 -13.58
N ILE A 331 6.01 6.23 -13.66
CA ILE A 331 6.93 7.23 -13.11
C ILE A 331 7.85 7.67 -14.25
N ARG A 332 7.89 8.99 -14.48
CA ARG A 332 8.67 9.62 -15.53
C ARG A 332 9.65 10.61 -14.92
N VAL A 333 10.93 10.44 -15.22
CA VAL A 333 11.99 11.27 -14.63
C VAL A 333 12.96 11.73 -15.69
N PRO A 334 13.45 12.98 -15.62
CA PRO A 334 14.47 13.45 -16.55
C PRO A 334 15.80 12.74 -16.27
N ILE A 335 16.48 12.30 -17.30
CA ILE A 335 17.75 11.56 -17.19
C ILE A 335 18.95 12.31 -17.76
N ASP A 336 18.77 12.99 -18.88
CA ASP A 336 19.86 13.70 -19.55
C ASP A 336 19.31 14.66 -20.60
N SER A 337 20.20 15.52 -21.09
CA SER A 337 19.94 16.38 -22.23
C SER A 337 20.94 16.04 -23.33
N ARG A 338 20.46 15.54 -24.47
CA ARG A 338 21.30 15.23 -25.62
C ARG A 338 21.28 16.34 -26.65
N LEU A 339 22.44 16.65 -27.20
CA LEU A 339 22.57 17.55 -28.34
C LEU A 339 22.33 16.75 -29.63
N TYR A 340 21.26 17.06 -30.35
CA TYR A 340 20.97 16.47 -31.65
C TYR A 340 20.64 17.57 -32.64
N GLY A 341 21.35 17.63 -33.77
CA GLY A 341 21.12 18.66 -34.78
C GLY A 341 21.31 20.10 -34.30
N GLY A 342 22.20 20.35 -33.33
CA GLY A 342 22.44 21.68 -32.74
C GLY A 342 21.40 22.12 -31.72
N ARG A 343 20.46 21.26 -31.32
CA ARG A 343 19.46 21.52 -30.29
C ARG A 343 19.59 20.53 -29.14
N THR A 344 19.48 21.04 -27.93
CA THR A 344 19.45 20.21 -26.71
C THR A 344 18.02 19.74 -26.46
N TYR A 345 17.81 18.44 -26.36
CA TYR A 345 16.53 17.83 -25.97
C TYR A 345 16.69 17.17 -24.62
N LYS A 346 15.71 17.38 -23.74
CA LYS A 346 15.60 16.59 -22.50
C LYS A 346 15.13 15.19 -22.86
N LEU A 347 15.74 14.19 -22.25
CA LEU A 347 15.29 12.81 -22.30
C LEU A 347 14.73 12.43 -20.93
N TYR A 348 13.74 11.55 -20.95
CA TYR A 348 13.11 11.02 -19.76
C TYR A 348 13.26 9.51 -19.74
N GLN A 349 13.53 8.96 -18.58
CA GLN A 349 13.29 7.57 -18.29
C GLN A 349 11.85 7.44 -17.81
N GLU A 350 11.09 6.59 -18.45
CA GLU A 350 9.75 6.24 -18.07
C GLU A 350 9.73 4.76 -17.66
N THR A 351 9.21 4.50 -16.45
CA THR A 351 8.89 3.16 -16.00
C THR A 351 7.40 3.08 -15.77
N ALA A 352 6.75 2.17 -16.46
CA ALA A 352 5.32 1.95 -16.39
C ALA A 352 5.02 0.50 -16.04
N GLY A 353 3.97 0.27 -15.27
CA GLY A 353 3.47 -1.06 -14.98
C GLY A 353 1.98 -1.15 -15.26
N ARG A 354 1.55 -2.30 -15.77
CA ARG A 354 0.14 -2.64 -16.00
C ARG A 354 -0.15 -4.01 -15.42
N VAL A 355 -1.12 -4.09 -14.54
CA VAL A 355 -1.61 -5.37 -14.02
C VAL A 355 -2.40 -6.09 -15.11
N THR A 356 -1.91 -7.26 -15.51
CA THR A 356 -2.52 -8.08 -16.57
C THR A 356 -3.44 -9.17 -16.02
N SER A 357 -3.15 -9.66 -14.81
CA SER A 357 -4.02 -10.61 -14.11
C SER A 357 -3.83 -10.55 -12.60
N THR A 358 -4.84 -11.01 -11.89
CA THR A 358 -4.86 -11.12 -10.43
C THR A 358 -5.26 -12.55 -10.02
N ARG A 359 -4.75 -13.01 -8.88
CA ARG A 359 -5.13 -14.28 -8.27
C ARG A 359 -5.19 -14.12 -6.75
N ARG A 360 -6.23 -14.64 -6.11
CA ARG A 360 -6.29 -14.69 -4.64
C ARG A 360 -5.14 -15.53 -4.07
N ILE A 361 -4.57 -15.06 -2.97
CA ILE A 361 -3.53 -15.76 -2.23
C ILE A 361 -4.25 -16.72 -1.28
N GLU A 362 -4.04 -18.03 -1.47
CA GLU A 362 -4.53 -19.03 -0.53
C GLU A 362 -3.78 -18.93 0.82
N PRO A 363 -4.43 -19.25 1.95
CA PRO A 363 -3.80 -19.15 3.27
C PRO A 363 -2.46 -19.90 3.40
N GLU A 364 -2.28 -20.97 2.66
CA GLU A 364 -1.06 -21.79 2.63
C GLU A 364 0.11 -21.11 1.90
N ASP A 365 -0.16 -20.18 1.00
CA ASP A 365 0.86 -19.41 0.24
C ASP A 365 1.49 -18.25 1.05
N ARG A 366 1.02 -17.99 2.27
CA ARG A 366 1.49 -16.88 3.13
C ARG A 366 2.81 -17.13 3.85
N SER A 367 3.57 -18.16 3.49
CA SER A 367 4.93 -18.35 4.01
C SER A 367 5.85 -17.21 3.56
N PRO A 368 6.75 -16.70 4.43
CA PRO A 368 7.64 -15.60 4.09
C PRO A 368 8.67 -16.05 3.05
N ARG A 369 8.34 -15.91 1.77
CA ARG A 369 9.32 -16.08 0.70
C ARG A 369 10.19 -14.84 0.62
N ARG A 370 11.51 -15.05 0.57
CA ARG A 370 12.57 -14.07 0.37
C ARG A 370 12.16 -12.97 -0.61
N ALA A 371 12.36 -11.72 -0.21
CA ALA A 371 12.06 -10.54 -1.01
C ALA A 371 12.65 -10.63 -2.43
N PRO A 372 11.84 -10.44 -3.48
CA PRO A 372 12.37 -10.31 -4.83
C PRO A 372 13.11 -8.97 -4.99
N SER A 373 14.03 -8.95 -5.92
CA SER A 373 14.94 -7.85 -6.22
C SER A 373 14.26 -6.50 -6.43
N VAL A 374 14.94 -5.49 -5.95
CA VAL A 374 14.55 -4.06 -5.88
C VAL A 374 14.43 -3.46 -7.27
N TYR A 375 13.30 -2.80 -7.55
CA TYR A 375 13.24 -1.77 -8.59
C TYR A 375 13.79 -0.47 -8.04
N GLU A 376 14.98 -0.14 -8.44
CA GLU A 376 15.54 1.16 -8.27
C GLU A 376 15.58 1.81 -9.65
N HIS A 377 14.86 2.91 -9.81
CA HIS A 377 14.94 3.74 -11.01
C HIS A 377 16.30 4.46 -10.97
N GLY A 378 17.33 3.77 -11.47
CA GLY A 378 18.67 4.33 -11.57
C GLY A 378 18.89 4.95 -12.94
N ALA A 379 18.98 6.25 -13.03
CA ALA A 379 19.63 6.88 -14.18
C ALA A 379 21.10 6.45 -14.17
N ARG A 380 21.47 5.44 -14.99
CA ARG A 380 22.88 5.12 -15.23
C ARG A 380 23.55 6.31 -15.90
N ARG A 381 24.53 6.87 -15.22
CA ARG A 381 25.51 7.71 -15.92
C ARG A 381 26.32 6.78 -16.80
N ASP A 382 26.14 6.86 -18.11
CA ASP A 382 27.08 6.27 -19.08
C ASP A 382 28.44 6.98 -18.92
N THR A 383 29.34 6.36 -18.14
CA THR A 383 30.75 6.72 -18.12
C THR A 383 31.44 6.00 -19.29
N THR A 384 31.18 6.43 -20.49
CA THR A 384 32.02 6.11 -21.66
C THR A 384 32.40 7.40 -22.33
N GLY A 385 33.49 7.98 -21.81
CA GLY A 385 34.25 9.05 -22.43
C GLY A 385 35.70 8.71 -22.34
N SER A 386 36.27 8.18 -23.40
CA SER A 386 37.67 8.29 -23.81
C SER A 386 37.69 8.54 -25.29
#